data_ea7b330c37bad6a358a27a81fe16a022
#
_entry.id   ea7b330c37bad6a358a27a81fe16a022
#
_cell.length_a   1.000
_cell.length_b   1.000
_cell.length_c   1.000
_cell.angle_alpha   90.00
_cell.angle_beta   90.00
_cell.angle_gamma   90.00
#
_symmetry.space_group_name_H-M   'P 1'
#
loop_
_entity.id
_entity.type
_entity.pdbx_description
1 polymer ?
#
loop_
_entity_poly.entity_id
_entity_poly.type
_entity_poly.pdbx_seq_one_letter_code
_entity_poly.pdbx_strand_id
1 'polypeptide(L)' 'VENVTPDSKILIEIVKSQMPFGKYKGTLLCDLPVYYLEWLHNKGFPPGKLGMQLGTVYEIKINGLNAILTHVKQSLK' A
#
# COMPACT_ATOMS: atom_id res chain seq x y z
N VAL A 1 -1.11 -22.55 -8.49
CA VAL A 1 -1.34 -22.02 -7.84
C VAL A 1 -1.50 -20.87 -7.66
N GLU A 2 -1.87 -20.61 -7.75
CA GLU A 2 -1.81 -19.71 -7.64
C GLU A 2 -1.89 -18.95 -6.71
N ASN A 3 -1.60 -18.42 -6.62
CA ASN A 3 -1.19 -17.67 -5.64
C ASN A 3 -2.09 -16.59 -5.34
N VAL A 4 -2.58 -16.52 -4.13
CA VAL A 4 -3.47 -15.45 -3.73
C VAL A 4 -2.75 -14.32 -3.06
N THR A 5 -1.44 -14.41 -2.91
CA THR A 5 -0.68 -13.33 -2.30
C THR A 5 -0.32 -12.30 -3.35
N PRO A 6 -0.17 -11.01 -2.96
CA PRO A 6 0.30 -10.01 -3.91
C PRO A 6 1.67 -10.35 -4.44
N ASP A 7 1.94 -9.88 -5.65
CA ASP A 7 3.25 -10.01 -6.26
C ASP A 7 4.30 -9.39 -5.34
N SER A 8 5.38 -10.09 -5.10
CA SER A 8 6.44 -9.58 -4.22
C SER A 8 7.04 -8.28 -4.74
N LYS A 9 7.05 -8.07 -6.05
CA LYS A 9 7.54 -6.83 -6.62
C LYS A 9 6.68 -5.65 -6.18
N ILE A 10 5.36 -5.83 -6.17
CA ILE A 10 4.44 -4.79 -5.70
C ILE A 10 4.66 -4.52 -4.22
N LEU A 11 4.88 -5.56 -3.43
CA LEU A 11 5.12 -5.38 -2.00
C LEU A 11 6.37 -4.56 -1.75
N ILE A 12 7.43 -4.84 -2.50
CA ILE A 12 8.68 -4.09 -2.38
C ILE A 12 8.46 -2.63 -2.75
N GLU A 13 7.74 -2.38 -3.84
CA GLU A 13 7.45 -1.01 -4.26
C GLU A 13 6.66 -0.25 -3.22
N ILE A 14 5.66 -0.89 -2.63
CA ILE A 14 4.81 -0.27 -1.63
C ILE A 14 5.61 0.21 -0.43
N VAL A 15 6.56 -0.59 0.04
CA VAL A 15 7.33 -0.22 1.22
C VAL A 15 8.43 0.78 0.94
N LYS A 16 8.71 1.07 -0.34
CA LYS A 16 9.74 2.03 -0.73
C LYS A 16 9.17 3.32 -1.28
N SER A 17 7.93 3.32 -1.73
CA SER A 17 7.33 4.45 -2.40
C SER A 17 6.67 5.40 -1.41
N GLN A 18 6.76 6.69 -1.69
CA GLN A 18 6.14 7.72 -0.87
C GLN A 18 4.91 8.25 -1.56
N MET A 19 3.97 8.75 -0.77
CA MET A 19 2.78 9.40 -1.29
C MET A 19 3.24 10.70 -1.98
N PRO A 20 2.88 10.89 -3.27
CA PRO A 20 3.41 12.02 -4.03
C PRO A 20 2.66 13.33 -3.85
N PHE A 21 1.49 13.31 -3.20
CA PHE A 21 0.70 14.52 -3.05
C PHE A 21 -0.24 14.42 -1.85
N GLY A 22 -0.88 15.52 -1.54
CA GLY A 22 -1.92 15.56 -0.54
C GLY A 22 -1.41 15.63 0.88
N LYS A 23 -2.32 15.35 1.81
CA LYS A 23 -2.06 15.47 3.24
C LYS A 23 -0.89 14.64 3.71
N TYR A 24 -0.69 13.49 3.10
CA TYR A 24 0.35 12.55 3.53
C TYR A 24 1.54 12.50 2.55
N LYS A 25 1.74 13.58 1.80
CA LYS A 25 2.87 13.66 0.90
C LYS A 25 4.17 13.34 1.63
N GLY A 26 4.97 12.45 1.07
CA GLY A 26 6.24 12.06 1.66
C GLY A 26 6.16 10.88 2.61
N THR A 27 4.95 10.46 2.99
CA THR A 27 4.76 9.30 3.84
C THR A 27 4.82 8.04 2.98
N LEU A 28 5.48 7.00 3.45
CA LEU A 28 5.52 5.73 2.73
C LEU A 28 4.09 5.20 2.56
N LEU A 29 3.82 4.61 1.40
CA LEU A 29 2.48 4.11 1.13
C LEU A 29 2.04 3.08 2.18
N CYS A 30 2.96 2.24 2.62
CA CYS A 30 2.65 1.22 3.62
C CYS A 30 2.37 1.81 5.00
N ASP A 31 2.72 3.07 5.23
CA ASP A 31 2.50 3.74 6.51
C ASP A 31 1.24 4.61 6.51
N LEU A 32 0.51 4.67 5.42
CA LEU A 32 -0.72 5.47 5.35
C LEU A 32 -1.79 4.87 6.27
N PRO A 33 -2.52 5.71 7.04
CA PRO A 33 -3.56 5.19 7.90
C PRO A 33 -4.72 4.60 7.11
N VAL A 34 -5.36 3.60 7.71
CA VAL A 34 -6.49 2.94 7.06
C VAL A 34 -7.60 3.93 6.72
N TYR A 35 -7.91 4.85 7.64
CA TYR A 35 -9.02 5.79 7.38
C TYR A 35 -8.76 6.66 6.16
N TYR A 36 -7.50 6.99 5.89
CA TYR A 36 -7.16 7.79 4.74
C TYR A 36 -7.29 6.97 3.46
N LEU A 37 -6.85 5.72 3.52
CA LEU A 37 -6.98 4.80 2.38
C LEU A 37 -8.45 4.53 2.08
N GLU A 38 -9.27 4.39 3.12
CA GLU A 38 -10.70 4.20 2.93
C GLU A 38 -11.34 5.42 2.28
N TRP A 39 -10.93 6.61 2.69
CA TRP A 39 -11.42 7.83 2.10
C TRP A 39 -11.07 7.88 0.61
N LEU A 40 -9.82 7.54 0.26
CA LEU A 40 -9.42 7.49 -1.14
C LEU A 40 -10.20 6.44 -1.90
N HIS A 41 -10.44 5.29 -1.28
CA HIS A 41 -11.19 4.21 -1.92
C HIS A 41 -12.60 4.69 -2.27
N ASN A 42 -13.24 5.40 -1.36
CA ASN A 42 -14.60 5.88 -1.58
C ASN A 42 -14.66 6.95 -2.67
N LYS A 43 -13.63 7.74 -2.81
CA LYS A 43 -13.56 8.75 -3.86
C LYS A 43 -13.05 8.19 -5.18
N GLY A 44 -12.46 7.03 -5.13
CA GLY A 44 -11.80 6.43 -6.30
C GLY A 44 -10.31 6.69 -6.24
N PHE A 45 -9.53 5.59 -6.21
CA PHE A 45 -8.08 5.73 -6.24
C PHE A 45 -7.64 6.40 -7.54
N PRO A 46 -6.52 7.14 -7.52
CA PRO A 46 -6.02 7.72 -8.76
C PRO A 46 -5.70 6.64 -9.79
N PRO A 47 -5.73 6.99 -11.07
CA PRO A 47 -5.44 6.01 -12.11
C PRO A 47 -3.97 5.63 -12.13
N GLY A 48 -3.68 4.53 -12.80
CA GLY A 48 -2.31 4.11 -13.04
C GLY A 48 -1.70 3.35 -11.89
N LYS A 49 -0.38 3.35 -11.87
CA LYS A 49 0.38 2.54 -10.95
C LYS A 49 0.14 2.92 -9.48
N LEU A 50 0.04 4.22 -9.22
CA LEU A 50 -0.19 4.69 -7.85
C LEU A 50 -1.51 4.15 -7.31
N GLY A 51 -2.56 4.20 -8.12
CA GLY A 51 -3.85 3.68 -7.70
C GLY A 51 -3.80 2.20 -7.38
N MET A 52 -3.09 1.44 -8.21
CA MET A 52 -2.93 0.02 -7.96
C MET A 52 -2.18 -0.24 -6.67
N GLN A 53 -1.14 0.54 -6.41
CA GLN A 53 -0.37 0.40 -5.18
C GLN A 53 -1.21 0.77 -3.96
N LEU A 54 -1.96 1.86 -4.03
CA LEU A 54 -2.81 2.27 -2.92
C LEU A 54 -3.90 1.25 -2.65
N GLY A 55 -4.49 0.69 -3.71
CA GLY A 55 -5.50 -0.34 -3.56
C GLY A 55 -4.95 -1.58 -2.89
N THR A 56 -3.73 -1.96 -3.24
CA THR A 56 -3.08 -3.12 -2.64
C THR A 56 -2.82 -2.88 -1.15
N VAL A 57 -2.31 -1.70 -0.79
CA VAL A 57 -2.08 -1.37 0.62
C VAL A 57 -3.39 -1.40 1.40
N TYR A 58 -4.44 -0.84 0.81
CA TYR A 58 -5.74 -0.81 1.44
C TYR A 58 -6.24 -2.22 1.74
N GLU A 59 -6.16 -3.10 0.75
CA GLU A 59 -6.63 -4.47 0.93
C GLU A 59 -5.82 -5.22 1.99
N ILE A 60 -4.52 -5.03 1.98
CA ILE A 60 -3.67 -5.67 2.97
C ILE A 60 -4.08 -5.22 4.38
N LYS A 61 -4.32 -3.92 4.55
CA LYS A 61 -4.63 -3.39 5.86
C LYS A 61 -6.02 -3.80 6.36
N ILE A 62 -7.02 -3.79 5.48
CA ILE A 62 -8.36 -4.16 5.92
C ILE A 62 -8.49 -5.66 6.18
N ASN A 63 -7.60 -6.46 5.64
CA ASN A 63 -7.60 -7.89 5.88
C ASN A 63 -6.70 -8.29 7.04
N GLY A 64 -6.16 -7.31 7.77
CA GLY A 64 -5.34 -7.60 8.94
C GLY A 64 -3.98 -8.18 8.61
N LEU A 65 -3.46 -7.92 7.43
CA LEU A 65 -2.21 -8.50 6.97
C LEU A 65 -1.03 -7.54 7.07
N ASN A 66 -1.11 -6.58 7.98
CA ASN A 66 -0.04 -5.59 8.14
C ASN A 66 1.33 -6.22 8.40
N ALA A 67 1.36 -7.39 8.99
CA ALA A 67 2.63 -8.06 9.26
C ALA A 67 3.42 -8.32 7.99
N ILE A 68 2.74 -8.52 6.86
CA ILE A 68 3.41 -8.71 5.57
C ILE A 68 4.23 -7.48 5.23
N LEU A 69 3.63 -6.29 5.38
CA LEU A 69 4.31 -5.04 5.06
C LEU A 69 5.49 -4.80 5.99
N THR A 70 5.31 -5.08 7.28
CA THR A 70 6.39 -4.93 8.25
C THR A 70 7.55 -5.86 7.91
N HIS A 71 7.25 -7.10 7.57
CA HIS A 71 8.26 -8.08 7.23
C HIS A 71 9.06 -7.65 6.00
N VAL A 72 8.38 -7.23 4.94
CA VAL A 72 9.06 -6.79 3.72
C VAL A 72 9.91 -5.57 3.99
N LYS A 73 9.38 -4.63 4.77
CA LYS A 73 10.11 -3.41 5.10
C LYS A 73 11.41 -3.72 5.84
N GLN A 74 11.35 -4.66 6.78
CA GLN A 74 12.54 -5.05 7.54
C GLN A 74 13.54 -5.78 6.66
N SER A 75 13.07 -6.54 5.70
CA SER A 75 13.94 -7.30 4.80
C SER A 75 14.77 -6.40 3.90
N LEU A 76 14.33 -5.17 3.69
CA LEU A 76 15.00 -4.23 2.80
C LEU A 76 16.01 -3.33 3.49
N LYS A 77 16.14 -3.47 4.78
CA LYS A 77 17.11 -2.65 5.52
C LYS A 77 18.54 -3.11 5.28
#